data_230b3235db736acd8e98b3c14ba6dc12
#
_entry.id   230b3235db736acd8e98b3c14ba6dc12
#
_cell.length_a   1.000
_cell.length_b   1.000
_cell.length_c   1.000
_cell.angle_alpha   90.00
_cell.angle_beta   90.00
_cell.angle_gamma   90.00
#
_symmetry.space_group_name_H-M   'P 1'
#
loop_
_entity.id
_entity.type
_entity.pdbx_description
1 polymer ?
#
loop_
_entity_poly.entity_id
_entity_poly.type
_entity_poly.pdbx_seq_one_letter_code
_entity_poly.pdbx_strand_id
1 'polypeptide(L)'
;FTIGVFPIKPIAVASGSMEKELYVGDVVIVKKCNANDIVNGDIIQYQMKGYTVIHRVIEKKQKNGEYYFTTKGDNNPSEDKESVKEDQVLGKVIFKVKYLGYPAIWLNIIQSNEQVEVDTGK
;
A
#
# COMPACT_ATOMS: atom_id res chain seq x y z
N PHE A 1 -1.11 -16.00 -23.07
CA PHE A 1 -1.23 -15.40 -21.75
C PHE A 1 0.08 -15.52 -20.99
N THR A 2 0.64 -14.41 -20.66
CA THR A 2 1.91 -14.37 -20.00
C THR A 2 1.69 -14.13 -18.53
N ILE A 3 1.83 -15.17 -17.76
CA ILE A 3 1.54 -15.09 -16.34
C ILE A 3 2.47 -14.15 -15.62
N GLY A 4 3.70 -14.04 -16.07
CA GLY A 4 4.68 -13.20 -15.43
C GLY A 4 4.35 -11.73 -15.42
N VAL A 5 3.39 -11.30 -16.20
CA VAL A 5 3.00 -9.89 -16.22
C VAL A 5 1.72 -9.63 -15.46
N PHE A 6 1.32 -10.54 -14.62
CA PHE A 6 0.16 -10.31 -13.77
C PHE A 6 0.45 -9.12 -12.88
N PRO A 7 -0.33 -8.04 -12.98
CA PRO A 7 0.00 -6.78 -12.30
C PRO A 7 -0.49 -6.72 -10.86
N ILE A 8 -0.62 -7.85 -10.21
CA ILE A 8 -1.06 -7.89 -8.83
C ILE A 8 -0.06 -8.67 -8.00
N LYS A 9 0.02 -8.35 -6.71
CA LYS A 9 0.86 -9.13 -5.83
C LYS A 9 0.41 -8.98 -4.38
N PRO A 10 0.64 -10.02 -3.56
CA PRO A 10 0.29 -9.97 -2.14
C PRO A 10 1.38 -9.26 -1.34
N ILE A 11 0.98 -8.43 -0.41
CA ILE A 11 1.88 -7.71 0.46
C ILE A 11 1.43 -7.94 1.90
N ALA A 12 2.34 -8.32 2.76
CA ALA A 12 2.04 -8.51 4.17
C ALA A 12 2.11 -7.17 4.89
N VAL A 13 1.12 -6.91 5.72
CA VAL A 13 1.06 -5.67 6.51
C VAL A 13 1.97 -5.86 7.72
N ALA A 14 2.93 -4.95 7.90
CA ALA A 14 3.93 -5.08 8.95
C ALA A 14 3.84 -4.01 10.03
N SER A 15 2.94 -3.04 9.91
CA SER A 15 2.84 -1.99 10.91
C SER A 15 1.39 -1.71 11.23
N GLY A 16 1.14 -0.99 12.31
CA GLY A 16 -0.20 -0.68 12.76
C GLY A 16 -0.76 0.63 12.28
N SER A 17 -0.13 1.27 11.30
CA SER A 17 -0.56 2.59 10.84
C SER A 17 -1.94 2.58 10.19
N MET A 18 -2.38 1.42 9.72
CA MET A 18 -3.68 1.29 9.08
C MET A 18 -4.66 0.50 9.93
N GLU A 19 -4.40 0.38 11.22
CA GLU A 19 -5.28 -0.38 12.11
C GLU A 19 -6.70 0.11 12.06
N LYS A 20 -7.56 -0.82 12.31
CA LYS A 20 -8.99 -0.86 12.10
C LYS A 20 -9.32 -1.20 10.66
N GLU A 21 -8.53 -0.77 9.70
CA GLU A 21 -8.74 -1.21 8.32
C GLU A 21 -7.83 -2.40 8.01
N LEU A 22 -6.54 -2.28 8.35
CA LEU A 22 -5.57 -3.33 8.09
C LEU A 22 -4.74 -3.55 9.35
N TYR A 23 -4.66 -4.79 9.78
CA TYR A 23 -3.88 -5.14 10.98
C TYR A 23 -2.61 -5.86 10.59
N VAL A 24 -1.62 -5.77 11.46
CA VAL A 24 -0.36 -6.50 11.25
C VAL A 24 -0.69 -7.98 11.05
N GLY A 25 -0.12 -8.57 10.03
CA GLY A 25 -0.38 -9.98 9.70
C GLY A 25 -1.40 -10.15 8.59
N ASP A 26 -2.20 -9.13 8.33
CA ASP A 26 -3.10 -9.18 7.19
C ASP A 26 -2.29 -9.13 5.90
N VAL A 27 -2.87 -9.64 4.82
CA VAL A 27 -2.26 -9.57 3.51
C VAL A 27 -3.19 -8.76 2.62
N VAL A 28 -2.61 -7.82 1.89
CA VAL A 28 -3.36 -7.05 0.92
C VAL A 28 -2.92 -7.43 -0.47
N ILE A 29 -3.86 -7.35 -1.39
CA ILE A 29 -3.56 -7.59 -2.80
C ILE A 29 -3.45 -6.23 -3.45
N VAL A 30 -2.28 -5.95 -4.00
CA VAL A 30 -1.99 -4.67 -4.62
C VAL A 30 -1.96 -4.85 -6.12
N LYS A 31 -2.70 -4.01 -6.82
CA LYS A 31 -2.76 -4.05 -8.27
C LYS A 31 -2.08 -2.82 -8.83
N LYS A 32 -1.16 -3.04 -9.76
CA LYS A 32 -0.52 -1.94 -10.46
C LYS A 32 -1.57 -1.13 -11.22
N CYS A 33 -1.47 0.18 -11.16
CA CYS A 33 -2.45 1.04 -11.79
C CYS A 33 -1.82 2.37 -12.19
N ASN A 34 -2.53 3.11 -13.00
CA ASN A 34 -2.12 4.45 -13.37
C ASN A 34 -2.63 5.44 -12.33
N ALA A 35 -1.94 6.56 -12.22
CA ALA A 35 -2.36 7.60 -11.28
C ALA A 35 -3.78 8.09 -11.57
N ASN A 36 -4.19 8.06 -12.83
CA ASN A 36 -5.55 8.44 -13.18
C ASN A 36 -6.60 7.60 -12.48
N ASP A 37 -6.28 6.36 -12.18
CA ASP A 37 -7.23 5.43 -11.59
C ASP A 37 -7.29 5.50 -10.09
N ILE A 38 -6.48 6.36 -9.48
CA ILE A 38 -6.46 6.52 -8.04
C ILE A 38 -7.33 7.70 -7.66
N VAL A 39 -8.22 7.48 -6.71
CA VAL A 39 -9.11 8.54 -6.23
C VAL A 39 -8.97 8.68 -4.72
N ASN A 40 -9.48 9.76 -4.19
CA ASN A 40 -9.47 9.98 -2.74
C ASN A 40 -10.17 8.82 -2.06
N GLY A 41 -9.57 8.32 -1.00
CA GLY A 41 -10.10 7.19 -0.27
C GLY A 41 -9.45 5.87 -0.63
N ASP A 42 -8.75 5.79 -1.74
CA ASP A 42 -8.03 4.57 -2.11
C ASP A 42 -6.85 4.36 -1.19
N ILE A 43 -6.52 3.10 -0.96
CA ILE A 43 -5.31 2.73 -0.23
C ILE A 43 -4.27 2.37 -1.27
N ILE A 44 -3.12 3.02 -1.21
CA ILE A 44 -2.07 2.80 -2.20
C ILE A 44 -0.80 2.32 -1.53
N GLN A 45 0.01 1.60 -2.30
CA GLN A 45 1.35 1.24 -1.91
C GLN A 45 2.31 2.13 -2.68
N TYR A 46 3.26 2.71 -2.00
CA TYR A 46 4.22 3.59 -2.67
C TYR A 46 5.61 3.42 -2.08
N GLN A 47 6.60 3.80 -2.87
CA GLN A 47 8.00 3.62 -2.51
C GLN A 47 8.54 4.89 -1.86
N MET A 48 9.15 4.72 -0.70
CA MET A 48 9.91 5.76 -0.05
C MET A 48 11.38 5.35 -0.07
N LYS A 49 12.23 6.15 0.52
CA LYS A 49 13.65 5.82 0.57
C LYS A 49 13.86 4.58 1.43
N GLY A 50 14.19 3.48 0.78
CA GLY A 50 14.55 2.27 1.48
C GLY A 50 13.39 1.42 1.99
N TYR A 51 12.16 1.84 1.77
CA TYR A 51 11.01 1.07 2.24
C TYR A 51 9.75 1.45 1.46
N THR A 52 8.72 0.63 1.61
CA THR A 52 7.41 0.92 1.01
C THR A 52 6.40 1.19 2.11
N VAL A 53 5.37 1.94 1.74
CA VAL A 53 4.32 2.34 2.68
C VAL A 53 2.97 2.04 2.04
N ILE A 54 2.01 1.64 2.88
CA ILE A 54 0.62 1.45 2.46
C ILE A 54 -0.24 2.38 3.31
N HIS A 55 -0.74 3.43 2.71
CA HIS A 55 -1.57 4.43 3.38
C HIS A 55 -2.72 4.83 2.48
N ARG A 56 -3.67 5.53 3.06
CA ARG A 56 -4.87 5.97 2.35
C ARG A 56 -4.65 7.34 1.72
N VAL A 57 -5.14 7.50 0.50
CA VAL A 57 -5.09 8.78 -0.19
C VAL A 57 -6.17 9.69 0.39
N ILE A 58 -5.75 10.82 0.91
CA ILE A 58 -6.66 11.83 1.44
C ILE A 58 -7.01 12.84 0.38
N GLU A 59 -6.03 13.20 -0.44
CA GLU A 59 -6.25 14.22 -1.46
C GLU A 59 -5.36 13.95 -2.66
N LYS A 60 -5.92 14.14 -3.83
CA LYS A 60 -5.20 13.97 -5.10
C LYS A 60 -5.10 15.34 -5.75
N LYS A 61 -3.89 15.74 -6.08
CA LYS A 61 -3.64 17.03 -6.72
C LYS A 61 -2.87 16.82 -8.01
N GLN A 62 -2.99 17.78 -8.92
CA GLN A 62 -2.23 17.74 -10.15
C GLN A 62 -1.46 19.03 -10.28
N LYS A 63 -0.19 18.91 -10.64
CA LYS A 63 0.67 20.06 -10.79
C LYS A 63 1.61 19.81 -11.95
N ASN A 64 1.63 20.71 -12.93
CA ASN A 64 2.49 20.58 -14.10
C ASN A 64 2.32 19.23 -14.79
N GLY A 65 1.07 18.75 -14.84
CA GLY A 65 0.80 17.48 -15.51
C GLY A 65 1.05 16.25 -14.69
N GLU A 66 1.59 16.39 -13.48
CA GLU A 66 1.88 15.26 -12.62
C GLU A 66 0.93 15.22 -11.44
N TYR A 67 0.56 14.01 -11.03
CA TYR A 67 -0.28 13.83 -9.87
C TYR A 67 0.55 13.72 -8.59
N TYR A 68 0.02 14.30 -7.53
CA TYR A 68 0.60 14.23 -6.20
C TYR A 68 -0.49 13.80 -5.24
N PHE A 69 -0.15 12.93 -4.32
CA PHE A 69 -1.13 12.40 -3.37
C PHE A 69 -0.74 12.76 -1.96
N THR A 70 -1.69 13.28 -1.20
CA THR A 70 -1.54 13.45 0.24
C THR A 70 -2.09 12.19 0.87
N THR A 71 -1.30 11.55 1.70
CA THR A 71 -1.68 10.27 2.28
C THR A 71 -1.70 10.33 3.79
N LYS A 72 -2.37 9.36 4.38
CA LYS A 72 -2.46 9.26 5.83
C LYS A 72 -2.73 7.81 6.22
N GLY A 73 -2.00 7.34 7.22
CA GLY A 73 -2.34 6.06 7.83
C GLY A 73 -3.61 6.23 8.64
N ASP A 74 -4.54 5.29 8.51
CA ASP A 74 -5.83 5.40 9.17
C ASP A 74 -5.70 5.53 10.69
N ASN A 75 -4.65 4.94 11.25
CA ASN A 75 -4.43 4.97 12.68
C ASN A 75 -3.51 6.11 13.12
N ASN A 76 -3.05 6.92 12.19
CA ASN A 76 -2.15 8.02 12.50
C ASN A 76 -2.95 9.30 12.78
N PRO A 77 -2.48 10.15 13.66
CA PRO A 77 -3.25 11.35 14.02
C PRO A 77 -3.26 12.43 12.96
N SER A 78 -2.31 12.42 12.05
CA SER A 78 -2.24 13.47 11.04
C SER A 78 -1.74 12.90 9.72
N GLU A 79 -1.88 13.73 8.69
CA GLU A 79 -1.44 13.38 7.35
C GLU A 79 0.07 13.24 7.29
N ASP A 80 0.53 12.44 6.34
CA ASP A 80 1.96 12.29 6.11
C ASP A 80 2.52 13.62 5.62
N LYS A 81 3.76 13.90 6.02
CA LYS A 81 4.35 15.20 5.76
C LYS A 81 4.71 15.42 4.31
N GLU A 82 5.09 14.37 3.63
CA GLU A 82 5.54 14.48 2.25
C GLU A 82 4.47 13.95 1.30
N SER A 83 4.26 14.70 0.21
CA SER A 83 3.37 14.23 -0.83
C SER A 83 4.00 13.08 -1.58
N VAL A 84 3.17 12.19 -2.08
CA VAL A 84 3.60 11.05 -2.87
C VAL A 84 3.45 11.42 -4.34
N LYS A 85 4.53 11.32 -5.10
CA LYS A 85 4.47 11.57 -6.53
C LYS A 85 3.97 10.35 -7.26
N GLU A 86 3.36 10.58 -8.41
CA GLU A 86 2.78 9.46 -9.15
C GLU A 86 3.81 8.39 -9.51
N ASP A 87 5.06 8.76 -9.70
CA ASP A 87 6.08 7.76 -10.05
C ASP A 87 6.53 6.94 -8.85
N GLN A 88 6.14 7.32 -7.65
CA GLN A 88 6.42 6.53 -6.45
C GLN A 88 5.36 5.45 -6.21
N VAL A 89 4.22 5.57 -6.84
CA VAL A 89 3.10 4.67 -6.57
C VAL A 89 3.37 3.33 -7.23
N LEU A 90 3.28 2.26 -6.43
CA LEU A 90 3.46 0.91 -6.92
C LEU A 90 2.15 0.27 -7.32
N GLY A 91 1.05 0.73 -6.72
CA GLY A 91 -0.26 0.21 -7.04
C GLY A 91 -1.26 0.57 -5.97
N LYS A 92 -2.49 0.10 -6.13
CA LYS A 92 -3.51 0.33 -5.11
C LYS A 92 -4.05 -0.98 -4.59
N VAL A 93 -4.48 -0.95 -3.34
CA VAL A 93 -5.02 -2.14 -2.68
C VAL A 93 -6.42 -2.39 -3.24
N ILE A 94 -6.63 -3.59 -3.77
CA ILE A 94 -7.94 -3.96 -4.32
C ILE A 94 -8.64 -5.00 -3.46
N PHE A 95 -7.92 -5.62 -2.52
CA PHE A 95 -8.51 -6.69 -1.74
C PHE A 95 -7.64 -6.93 -0.52
N LYS A 96 -8.24 -7.36 0.58
CA LYS A 96 -7.48 -7.70 1.78
C LYS A 96 -7.87 -9.09 2.26
N VAL A 97 -6.89 -9.81 2.80
CA VAL A 97 -7.10 -11.14 3.36
C VAL A 97 -6.69 -11.07 4.83
N LYS A 98 -7.64 -11.33 5.69
CA LYS A 98 -7.38 -11.30 7.13
C LYS A 98 -6.51 -12.47 7.54
N TYR A 99 -5.68 -12.23 8.54
CA TYR A 99 -4.89 -13.32 9.11
C TYR A 99 -5.84 -14.32 9.76
N LEU A 100 -5.78 -15.56 9.27
CA LEU A 100 -6.71 -16.59 9.71
C LEU A 100 -6.10 -17.55 10.72
N GLY A 101 -4.88 -17.30 11.16
CA GLY A 101 -4.25 -18.18 12.13
C GLY A 101 -3.62 -19.41 11.53
N TYR A 102 -3.34 -19.41 10.25
CA TYR A 102 -2.68 -20.53 9.57
C TYR A 102 -1.22 -20.17 9.30
N PRO A 103 -0.35 -20.37 10.27
CA PRO A 103 1.02 -19.84 10.17
C PRO A 103 1.77 -20.30 8.94
N ALA A 104 1.57 -21.56 8.54
CA ALA A 104 2.30 -22.07 7.38
C ALA A 104 1.97 -21.32 6.12
N ILE A 105 0.70 -21.00 5.92
CA ILE A 105 0.26 -20.25 4.73
C ILE A 105 0.79 -18.84 4.78
N TRP A 106 0.67 -18.19 5.92
CA TRP A 106 1.13 -16.82 6.07
C TRP A 106 2.64 -16.74 5.87
N LEU A 107 3.35 -17.69 6.43
CA LEU A 107 4.79 -17.71 6.29
C LEU A 107 5.21 -17.84 4.83
N ASN A 108 4.52 -18.67 4.07
CA ASN A 108 4.82 -18.82 2.65
C ASN A 108 4.58 -17.53 1.89
N ILE A 109 3.50 -16.84 2.20
CA ILE A 109 3.20 -15.56 1.54
C ILE A 109 4.28 -14.54 1.86
N ILE A 110 4.68 -14.45 3.12
CA ILE A 110 5.69 -13.50 3.53
C ILE A 110 7.04 -13.81 2.88
N GLN A 111 7.38 -15.08 2.81
CA GLN A 111 8.66 -15.47 2.23
C GLN A 111 8.72 -15.28 0.73
N SER A 112 7.61 -15.46 0.05
CA SER A 112 7.58 -15.28 -1.39
C SER A 112 7.49 -13.81 -1.77
N ASN A 113 7.10 -12.97 -0.84
CA ASN A 113 6.95 -11.55 -1.07
C ASN A 113 7.96 -10.80 -0.21
N GLU A 114 9.00 -10.32 -0.83
CA GLU A 114 10.06 -9.63 -0.10
C GLU A 114 9.68 -8.23 0.31
N GLN A 115 8.57 -7.76 -0.18
CA GLN A 115 8.12 -6.42 0.11
C GLN A 115 7.22 -6.45 1.32
N VAL A 116 7.72 -5.94 2.41
CA VAL A 116 6.92 -5.84 3.63
C VAL A 116 6.70 -4.38 3.89
N GLU A 117 5.46 -4.02 4.14
CA GLU A 117 5.13 -2.64 4.42
C GLU A 117 5.75 -2.22 5.75
N VAL A 118 6.47 -1.13 5.74
CA VAL A 118 7.08 -0.58 6.94
C VAL A 118 6.62 0.85 7.08
N ASP A 119 6.03 1.16 8.21
CA ASP A 119 5.55 2.50 8.47
C ASP A 119 6.29 3.10 9.64
N THR A 120 7.05 4.13 9.39
CA THR A 120 7.76 4.87 10.42
C THR A 120 7.15 6.22 10.66
N GLY A 121 5.99 6.47 10.10
CA GLY A 121 5.36 7.79 10.15
C GLY A 121 4.62 8.07 11.43
N LYS A 122 5.19 7.76 12.52
CA LYS A 122 4.54 8.10 13.77
C LYS A 122 4.96 9.43 14.26
#